data_23be1bcb8f20cc3f68f6cc307ceee3ef
#
_entry.id   23be1bcb8f20cc3f68f6cc307ceee3ef
#
_cell.length_a   1.000
_cell.length_b   1.000
_cell.length_c   1.000
_cell.angle_alpha   90.00
_cell.angle_beta   90.00
_cell.angle_gamma   90.00
#
_symmetry.space_group_name_H-M   'P 1'
#
loop_
_entity.id
_entity.type
_entity.pdbx_description
1 polymer ?
#
loop_
_entity_poly.entity_id
_entity_poly.type
_entity_poly.pdbx_seq_one_letter_code
_entity_poly.pdbx_strand_id
1 'polypeptide(L)'
;MQKITVMKKSILLFFILIINITGYSQNEDYQTETKTHIFWQPDRKLTTADFQRDVRDVPLSSIKECGDYGYCVVGAYGLYHVIDVTKGKYKPGEYQEKLYIAPAFEKPQSVIIKPDSLGLEIQQTLFDIDELCARTIRYKLDHYYERFNDSTIKTNPDNPYTMWFNTIFDECEQYYGKMKWAYLNEVVIKKGDYEHWKNTVDTTLDYLKEYATTPEDCYRFVKNKPIEKKMVKAKYLAPSLYKK
;
A
#
# COMPACT_ATOMS: atom_id res chain seq x y z
N MET A 1 58.43 -23.05 11.94
CA MET A 1 57.49 -23.04 10.81
C MET A 1 56.07 -23.61 11.11
N GLN A 2 55.75 -24.06 12.32
CA GLN A 2 54.43 -24.66 12.65
C GLN A 2 53.35 -23.66 13.09
N LYS A 3 53.71 -22.45 13.55
CA LYS A 3 52.69 -21.45 14.02
C LYS A 3 51.84 -20.77 12.93
N ILE A 4 52.37 -20.66 11.70
CA ILE A 4 51.67 -19.96 10.60
C ILE A 4 50.57 -20.84 10.00
N THR A 5 50.69 -22.16 10.03
CA THR A 5 49.74 -23.11 9.44
C THR A 5 48.48 -23.24 10.28
N VAL A 6 48.59 -23.10 11.62
CA VAL A 6 47.42 -23.16 12.52
C VAL A 6 46.56 -21.91 12.39
N MET A 7 47.18 -20.71 12.25
CA MET A 7 46.45 -19.46 12.06
C MET A 7 45.62 -19.40 10.76
N LYS A 8 46.17 -19.95 9.65
CA LYS A 8 45.46 -20.03 8.36
C LYS A 8 44.21 -20.93 8.41
N LYS A 9 44.27 -22.03 9.16
CA LYS A 9 43.10 -22.93 9.31
C LYS A 9 41.99 -22.32 10.19
N SER A 10 42.35 -21.57 11.24
CA SER A 10 41.38 -20.90 12.10
C SER A 10 40.65 -19.75 11.37
N ILE A 11 41.35 -18.99 10.52
CA ILE A 11 40.76 -17.92 9.72
C ILE A 11 39.79 -18.51 8.67
N LEU A 12 40.14 -19.63 8.05
CA LEU A 12 39.24 -20.28 7.08
C LEU A 12 37.95 -20.82 7.72
N LEU A 13 38.04 -21.39 8.94
CA LEU A 13 36.89 -21.86 9.69
C LEU A 13 35.98 -20.69 10.11
N PHE A 14 36.54 -19.54 10.45
CA PHE A 14 35.74 -18.34 10.80
C PHE A 14 35.02 -17.76 9.62
N PHE A 15 35.60 -17.78 8.41
CA PHE A 15 34.94 -17.37 7.17
C PHE A 15 33.79 -18.31 6.77
N ILE A 16 33.94 -19.61 6.98
CA ILE A 16 32.85 -20.58 6.69
C ILE A 16 31.70 -20.41 7.68
N LEU A 17 31.97 -20.05 8.95
CA LEU A 17 30.90 -19.77 9.93
C LEU A 17 30.11 -18.48 9.61
N ILE A 18 30.76 -17.45 9.06
CA ILE A 18 30.09 -16.18 8.70
C ILE A 18 29.17 -16.37 7.49
N ILE A 19 29.54 -17.25 6.54
CA ILE A 19 28.69 -17.50 5.35
C ILE A 19 27.40 -18.26 5.70
N ASN A 20 27.36 -19.00 6.81
CA ASN A 20 26.17 -19.74 7.24
C ASN A 20 25.18 -18.91 8.08
N ILE A 21 25.49 -17.66 8.43
CA ILE A 21 24.57 -16.77 9.19
C ILE A 21 23.79 -15.86 8.23
N THR A 22 24.15 -15.79 6.97
CA THR A 22 23.38 -15.02 5.97
C THR A 22 22.25 -15.88 5.41
N GLY A 23 21.11 -15.80 6.09
CA GLY A 23 19.83 -15.89 5.40
C GLY A 23 19.16 -17.24 5.34
N TYR A 24 18.67 -17.77 6.43
CA TYR A 24 17.34 -18.34 6.42
C TYR A 24 16.31 -17.27 6.78
N SER A 25 16.22 -16.22 5.96
CA SER A 25 14.93 -15.58 5.72
C SER A 25 14.14 -16.64 4.95
N GLN A 26 13.17 -17.27 5.59
CA GLN A 26 12.10 -17.93 4.87
C GLN A 26 11.42 -16.80 4.08
N ASN A 27 11.81 -16.61 2.82
CA ASN A 27 11.01 -15.92 1.83
C ASN A 27 9.77 -16.79 1.64
N GLU A 28 8.77 -16.62 2.52
CA GLU A 28 7.42 -16.98 2.16
C GLU A 28 7.12 -16.14 0.92
N ASP A 29 6.95 -16.79 -0.21
CA ASP A 29 6.62 -16.15 -1.49
C ASP A 29 5.18 -15.65 -1.38
N TYR A 30 5.01 -14.47 -0.77
CA TYR A 30 3.71 -13.86 -0.56
C TYR A 30 3.14 -13.41 -1.90
N GLN A 31 2.05 -14.04 -2.32
CA GLN A 31 1.30 -13.59 -3.49
C GLN A 31 0.78 -12.18 -3.28
N THR A 32 1.07 -11.29 -4.24
CA THR A 32 0.67 -9.88 -4.22
C THR A 32 -0.42 -9.56 -5.23
N GLU A 33 -0.91 -10.56 -5.96
CA GLU A 33 -2.01 -10.39 -6.91
C GLU A 33 -2.92 -11.62 -6.99
N THR A 34 -4.14 -11.39 -7.49
CA THR A 34 -5.15 -12.39 -7.79
C THR A 34 -5.56 -12.31 -9.27
N LYS A 35 -6.51 -13.14 -9.70
CA LYS A 35 -7.11 -13.03 -11.04
C LYS A 35 -7.77 -11.66 -11.27
N THR A 36 -8.26 -11.00 -10.21
CA THR A 36 -9.07 -9.78 -10.29
C THR A 36 -8.38 -8.53 -9.75
N HIS A 37 -7.35 -8.66 -8.92
CA HIS A 37 -6.68 -7.53 -8.26
C HIS A 37 -5.17 -7.64 -8.37
N ILE A 38 -4.52 -6.48 -8.51
CA ILE A 38 -3.09 -6.30 -8.30
C ILE A 38 -2.93 -5.42 -7.07
N PHE A 39 -2.29 -5.90 -6.02
CA PHE A 39 -1.91 -5.07 -4.88
C PHE A 39 -0.56 -4.40 -5.18
N TRP A 40 -0.43 -3.15 -4.79
CA TRP A 40 0.72 -2.33 -5.14
C TRP A 40 2.05 -2.94 -4.66
N GLN A 41 3.02 -2.98 -5.56
CA GLN A 41 4.42 -3.32 -5.29
C GLN A 41 5.32 -2.42 -6.17
N PRO A 42 6.53 -2.05 -5.70
CA PRO A 42 7.38 -1.07 -6.40
C PRO A 42 7.85 -1.54 -7.78
N ASP A 43 8.00 -2.83 -7.96
CA ASP A 43 8.48 -3.49 -9.19
C ASP A 43 7.34 -4.02 -10.09
N ARG A 44 6.08 -4.00 -9.61
CA ARG A 44 4.90 -4.44 -10.38
C ARG A 44 4.21 -3.25 -11.05
N LYS A 45 4.62 -2.93 -12.27
CA LYS A 45 3.99 -1.88 -13.07
C LYS A 45 2.75 -2.40 -13.80
N LEU A 46 1.77 -1.51 -14.00
CA LEU A 46 0.57 -1.80 -14.78
C LEU A 46 0.92 -2.02 -16.25
N THR A 47 0.25 -2.99 -16.87
CA THR A 47 0.39 -3.32 -18.28
C THR A 47 -0.98 -3.33 -18.97
N THR A 48 -1.03 -3.31 -20.28
CA THR A 48 -2.30 -3.39 -21.03
C THR A 48 -3.10 -4.64 -20.70
N ALA A 49 -2.46 -5.76 -20.36
CA ALA A 49 -3.11 -7.02 -19.99
C ALA A 49 -3.87 -6.95 -18.64
N ASP A 50 -3.59 -5.94 -17.83
CA ASP A 50 -4.26 -5.76 -16.55
C ASP A 50 -5.64 -5.11 -16.67
N PHE A 51 -5.93 -4.47 -17.80
CA PHE A 51 -7.21 -3.83 -18.10
C PHE A 51 -8.14 -4.83 -18.78
N GLN A 52 -9.02 -5.46 -18.00
CA GLN A 52 -9.80 -6.63 -18.47
C GLN A 52 -11.28 -6.33 -18.79
N ARG A 53 -11.75 -5.09 -18.48
CA ARG A 53 -13.12 -4.72 -18.82
C ARG A 53 -13.30 -4.60 -20.33
N ASP A 54 -14.38 -5.16 -20.86
CA ASP A 54 -14.73 -5.01 -22.26
C ASP A 54 -15.17 -3.56 -22.58
N VAL A 55 -14.64 -2.99 -23.66
CA VAL A 55 -15.00 -1.63 -24.11
C VAL A 55 -16.51 -1.51 -24.36
N ARG A 56 -17.19 -2.59 -24.74
CA ARG A 56 -18.64 -2.62 -24.97
C ARG A 56 -19.47 -2.37 -23.71
N ASP A 57 -18.87 -2.63 -22.53
CA ASP A 57 -19.53 -2.44 -21.22
C ASP A 57 -19.22 -1.06 -20.59
N VAL A 58 -18.53 -0.18 -21.34
CA VAL A 58 -18.15 1.15 -20.87
C VAL A 58 -19.30 2.13 -21.06
N PRO A 59 -19.62 3.00 -20.06
CA PRO A 59 -20.61 4.05 -20.22
C PRO A 59 -20.26 5.00 -21.37
N LEU A 60 -21.27 5.49 -22.09
CA LEU A 60 -21.10 6.44 -23.18
C LEU A 60 -20.39 7.74 -22.72
N SER A 61 -20.57 8.15 -21.45
CA SER A 61 -19.85 9.27 -20.85
C SER A 61 -18.34 9.09 -20.91
N SER A 62 -17.83 7.88 -20.56
CA SER A 62 -16.40 7.60 -20.59
C SER A 62 -15.85 7.55 -22.01
N ILE A 63 -16.64 7.06 -22.98
CA ILE A 63 -16.26 7.11 -24.39
C ILE A 63 -16.17 8.56 -24.87
N LYS A 64 -17.10 9.40 -24.45
CA LYS A 64 -17.08 10.84 -24.74
C LYS A 64 -15.87 11.53 -24.14
N GLU A 65 -15.56 11.26 -22.88
CA GLU A 65 -14.37 11.77 -22.19
C GLU A 65 -13.06 11.37 -22.90
N CYS A 66 -13.00 10.13 -23.42
CA CYS A 66 -11.87 9.71 -24.25
C CYS A 66 -11.76 10.55 -25.52
N GLY A 67 -12.87 10.87 -26.19
CA GLY A 67 -12.90 11.71 -27.39
C GLY A 67 -12.55 13.16 -27.09
N ASP A 68 -13.14 13.74 -26.05
CA ASP A 68 -13.04 15.17 -25.72
C ASP A 68 -11.67 15.52 -25.09
N TYR A 69 -11.15 14.67 -24.19
CA TYR A 69 -9.94 14.95 -23.40
C TYR A 69 -8.77 14.01 -23.70
N GLY A 70 -8.98 12.93 -24.44
CA GLY A 70 -7.99 11.88 -24.68
C GLY A 70 -7.79 10.98 -23.43
N TYR A 71 -8.72 10.96 -22.48
CA TYR A 71 -8.67 10.08 -21.30
C TYR A 71 -9.22 8.71 -21.68
N CYS A 72 -8.42 7.92 -22.37
CA CYS A 72 -8.84 6.66 -22.99
C CYS A 72 -8.42 5.39 -22.21
N VAL A 73 -7.60 5.53 -21.19
CA VAL A 73 -7.18 4.46 -20.28
C VAL A 73 -7.75 4.78 -18.91
N VAL A 74 -8.62 3.92 -18.38
CA VAL A 74 -9.35 4.15 -17.14
C VAL A 74 -9.11 2.98 -16.19
N GLY A 75 -8.41 3.25 -15.09
CA GLY A 75 -8.18 2.31 -14.00
C GLY A 75 -9.22 2.43 -12.89
N ALA A 76 -9.53 1.32 -12.25
CA ALA A 76 -10.30 1.26 -11.02
C ALA A 76 -9.37 0.87 -9.86
N TYR A 77 -9.45 1.62 -8.77
CA TYR A 77 -8.57 1.46 -7.62
C TYR A 77 -9.37 1.41 -6.33
N GLY A 78 -8.85 0.68 -5.35
CA GLY A 78 -9.37 0.64 -3.99
C GLY A 78 -8.26 0.62 -2.96
N LEU A 79 -8.47 1.26 -1.82
CA LEU A 79 -7.57 1.16 -0.67
C LEU A 79 -8.11 0.10 0.29
N TYR A 80 -7.54 -1.10 0.23
CA TYR A 80 -7.93 -2.23 1.07
C TYR A 80 -7.27 -2.12 2.43
N HIS A 81 -8.04 -2.33 3.49
CA HIS A 81 -7.53 -2.30 4.85
C HIS A 81 -8.21 -3.34 5.75
N VAL A 82 -7.49 -3.82 6.73
CA VAL A 82 -8.00 -4.69 7.80
C VAL A 82 -7.09 -4.60 9.02
N ILE A 83 -7.69 -4.64 10.20
CA ILE A 83 -6.96 -4.76 11.46
C ILE A 83 -7.23 -6.16 12.00
N ASP A 84 -6.17 -6.91 12.21
CA ASP A 84 -6.21 -8.18 12.91
C ASP A 84 -5.80 -7.96 14.37
N VAL A 85 -6.49 -8.63 15.30
CA VAL A 85 -6.31 -8.48 16.74
C VAL A 85 -6.11 -9.85 17.41
N THR A 86 -5.48 -9.88 18.57
CA THR A 86 -5.29 -11.10 19.35
C THR A 86 -6.62 -11.81 19.63
N LYS A 87 -6.68 -13.12 19.34
CA LYS A 87 -7.86 -13.94 19.48
C LYS A 87 -8.15 -14.32 20.94
N GLY A 88 -9.40 -14.18 21.36
CA GLY A 88 -9.88 -14.70 22.65
C GLY A 88 -9.57 -13.80 23.84
N LYS A 89 -9.48 -14.42 25.03
CA LYS A 89 -9.11 -13.73 26.26
C LYS A 89 -7.58 -13.62 26.33
N TYR A 90 -7.07 -12.43 26.58
CA TYR A 90 -5.65 -12.12 26.72
C TYR A 90 -5.38 -11.50 28.09
N LYS A 91 -4.15 -11.65 28.56
CA LYS A 91 -3.68 -10.95 29.75
C LYS A 91 -3.24 -9.53 29.37
N PRO A 92 -3.23 -8.56 30.30
CA PRO A 92 -2.62 -7.26 30.06
C PRO A 92 -1.21 -7.41 29.46
N GLY A 93 -0.94 -6.69 28.36
CA GLY A 93 0.33 -6.77 27.61
C GLY A 93 0.44 -7.90 26.58
N GLU A 94 -0.52 -8.83 26.51
CA GLU A 94 -0.57 -9.87 25.45
C GLU A 94 -1.41 -9.47 24.23
N TYR A 95 -2.19 -8.38 24.36
CA TYR A 95 -3.00 -7.88 23.26
C TYR A 95 -2.11 -7.24 22.20
N GLN A 96 -2.38 -7.59 20.95
CA GLN A 96 -1.66 -7.06 19.79
C GLN A 96 -2.66 -6.70 18.71
N GLU A 97 -2.41 -5.60 18.04
CA GLU A 97 -3.10 -5.20 16.83
C GLU A 97 -2.10 -5.21 15.67
N LYS A 98 -2.54 -5.65 14.49
CA LYS A 98 -1.76 -5.64 13.28
C LYS A 98 -2.59 -5.03 12.17
N LEU A 99 -2.16 -3.87 11.68
CA LEU A 99 -2.78 -3.21 10.53
C LEU A 99 -2.19 -3.77 9.25
N TYR A 100 -3.08 -4.14 8.35
CA TYR A 100 -2.76 -4.41 6.95
C TYR A 100 -3.51 -3.38 6.11
N ILE A 101 -2.81 -2.72 5.22
CA ILE A 101 -3.38 -1.78 4.27
C ILE A 101 -2.63 -1.89 2.95
N ALA A 102 -3.34 -1.99 1.84
CA ALA A 102 -2.73 -2.08 0.53
C ALA A 102 -3.63 -1.46 -0.54
N PRO A 103 -3.11 -0.59 -1.39
CA PRO A 103 -3.82 -0.20 -2.60
C PRO A 103 -3.96 -1.40 -3.53
N ALA A 104 -5.10 -1.47 -4.22
CA ALA A 104 -5.36 -2.49 -5.20
C ALA A 104 -5.89 -1.88 -6.50
N PHE A 105 -5.40 -2.39 -7.62
CA PHE A 105 -5.94 -2.15 -8.95
C PHE A 105 -6.92 -3.27 -9.31
N GLU A 106 -8.13 -2.91 -9.73
CA GLU A 106 -9.21 -3.84 -10.05
C GLU A 106 -9.24 -4.13 -11.54
N LYS A 107 -8.65 -5.25 -11.97
CA LYS A 107 -8.54 -5.65 -13.36
C LYS A 107 -9.88 -5.67 -14.12
N PRO A 108 -10.97 -6.29 -13.58
CA PRO A 108 -12.25 -6.40 -14.31
C PRO A 108 -13.03 -5.09 -14.44
N GLN A 109 -12.67 -4.07 -13.64
CA GLN A 109 -13.31 -2.75 -13.70
C GLN A 109 -12.51 -1.75 -14.55
N SER A 110 -11.29 -2.09 -14.92
CA SER A 110 -10.35 -1.24 -15.63
C SER A 110 -10.39 -1.52 -17.13
N VAL A 111 -10.36 -0.45 -17.95
CA VAL A 111 -10.55 -0.53 -19.39
C VAL A 111 -9.57 0.33 -20.17
N ILE A 112 -9.17 -0.13 -21.35
CA ILE A 112 -8.52 0.66 -22.39
C ILE A 112 -9.52 0.86 -23.54
N ILE A 113 -10.05 2.07 -23.67
CA ILE A 113 -10.97 2.45 -24.75
C ILE A 113 -10.18 2.60 -26.05
N LYS A 114 -9.02 3.27 -25.95
CA LYS A 114 -8.08 3.42 -27.06
C LYS A 114 -6.65 3.31 -26.48
N PRO A 115 -5.77 2.52 -27.14
CA PRO A 115 -4.38 2.40 -26.69
C PRO A 115 -3.68 3.76 -26.62
N ASP A 116 -3.04 4.03 -25.48
CA ASP A 116 -2.27 5.25 -25.21
C ASP A 116 -1.18 4.92 -24.18
N SER A 117 0.09 5.15 -24.56
CA SER A 117 1.23 4.88 -23.68
C SER A 117 1.24 5.83 -22.47
N LEU A 118 0.98 7.11 -22.68
CA LEU A 118 0.88 8.10 -21.61
C LEU A 118 -0.30 7.79 -20.69
N GLY A 119 -1.41 7.27 -21.25
CA GLY A 119 -2.55 6.83 -20.47
C GLY A 119 -2.21 5.74 -19.45
N LEU A 120 -1.34 4.77 -19.79
CA LEU A 120 -0.86 3.77 -18.85
C LEU A 120 -0.01 4.39 -17.73
N GLU A 121 0.88 5.32 -18.07
CA GLU A 121 1.72 6.02 -17.09
C GLU A 121 0.88 6.89 -16.15
N ILE A 122 -0.16 7.55 -16.66
CA ILE A 122 -1.13 8.29 -15.86
C ILE A 122 -1.82 7.36 -14.85
N GLN A 123 -2.25 6.18 -15.29
CA GLN A 123 -2.88 5.20 -14.40
C GLN A 123 -1.90 4.65 -13.36
N GLN A 124 -0.64 4.42 -13.74
CA GLN A 124 0.39 4.01 -12.77
C GLN A 124 0.57 5.08 -11.69
N THR A 125 0.65 6.36 -12.08
CA THR A 125 0.80 7.47 -11.12
C THR A 125 -0.41 7.59 -10.18
N LEU A 126 -1.64 7.36 -10.66
CA LEU A 126 -2.82 7.30 -9.79
C LEU A 126 -2.73 6.16 -8.77
N PHE A 127 -2.23 5.00 -9.19
CA PHE A 127 -1.98 3.86 -8.31
C PHE A 127 -0.88 4.16 -7.28
N ASP A 128 0.16 4.87 -7.69
CA ASP A 128 1.24 5.34 -6.82
C ASP A 128 0.74 6.40 -5.81
N ILE A 129 -0.23 7.25 -6.17
CA ILE A 129 -0.90 8.18 -5.23
C ILE A 129 -1.72 7.42 -4.17
N ASP A 130 -2.37 6.31 -4.51
CA ASP A 130 -3.04 5.47 -3.52
C ASP A 130 -2.03 4.80 -2.56
N GLU A 131 -0.84 4.45 -3.06
CA GLU A 131 0.26 3.99 -2.19
C GLU A 131 0.76 5.11 -1.25
N LEU A 132 0.85 6.35 -1.72
CA LEU A 132 1.16 7.49 -0.83
C LEU A 132 0.10 7.63 0.28
N CYS A 133 -1.17 7.44 -0.04
CA CYS A 133 -2.24 7.43 0.96
C CYS A 133 -2.01 6.33 2.01
N ALA A 134 -1.72 5.09 1.59
CA ALA A 134 -1.44 3.98 2.49
C ALA A 134 -0.24 4.25 3.39
N ARG A 135 0.88 4.75 2.83
CA ARG A 135 2.08 5.12 3.60
C ARG A 135 1.79 6.22 4.62
N THR A 136 1.05 7.25 4.21
CA THR A 136 0.69 8.35 5.09
C THR A 136 -0.20 7.91 6.25
N ILE A 137 -1.13 6.98 6.01
CA ILE A 137 -1.96 6.41 7.07
C ILE A 137 -1.07 5.68 8.09
N ARG A 138 -0.12 4.83 7.64
CA ARG A 138 0.81 4.13 8.53
C ARG A 138 1.67 5.11 9.32
N TYR A 139 2.29 6.08 8.64
CA TYR A 139 3.08 7.13 9.27
C TYR A 139 2.29 7.86 10.36
N LYS A 140 1.06 8.31 10.06
CA LYS A 140 0.23 9.03 11.03
C LYS A 140 -0.24 8.15 12.19
N LEU A 141 -0.46 6.87 11.97
CA LEU A 141 -0.82 5.93 13.02
C LEU A 141 0.37 5.65 13.96
N ASP A 142 1.59 5.56 13.44
CA ASP A 142 2.78 5.41 14.25
C ASP A 142 3.08 6.65 15.10
N HIS A 143 2.69 7.84 14.60
CA HIS A 143 2.92 9.14 15.25
C HIS A 143 1.64 9.76 15.81
N TYR A 144 0.59 8.97 16.05
CA TYR A 144 -0.71 9.52 16.45
C TYR A 144 -0.68 10.25 17.80
N TYR A 145 0.22 9.88 18.72
CA TYR A 145 0.40 10.57 19.99
C TYR A 145 0.85 12.03 19.84
N GLU A 146 1.68 12.31 18.85
CA GLU A 146 2.18 13.67 18.59
C GLU A 146 1.04 14.63 18.21
N ARG A 147 -0.01 14.08 17.59
CA ARG A 147 -1.17 14.83 17.12
C ARG A 147 -2.10 15.26 18.25
N PHE A 148 -2.16 14.48 19.31
CA PHE A 148 -3.06 14.70 20.45
C PHE A 148 -2.27 15.14 21.67
N ASN A 149 -1.63 16.31 21.58
CA ASN A 149 -0.91 16.97 22.69
C ASN A 149 -1.83 17.33 23.87
N ASP A 150 -3.07 16.84 23.84
CA ASP A 150 -4.06 17.02 24.87
C ASP A 150 -3.89 15.92 25.94
N SER A 151 -3.30 16.29 27.08
CA SER A 151 -3.11 15.44 28.26
C SER A 151 -4.42 14.85 28.83
N THR A 152 -5.58 15.30 28.34
CA THR A 152 -6.89 14.79 28.75
C THR A 152 -7.30 13.53 27.99
N ILE A 153 -6.72 13.25 26.80
CA ILE A 153 -6.99 12.03 26.04
C ILE A 153 -6.05 10.94 26.57
N LYS A 154 -6.54 10.14 27.52
CA LYS A 154 -5.87 8.90 27.92
C LYS A 154 -5.98 7.89 26.77
N THR A 155 -5.05 7.98 25.82
CA THR A 155 -4.93 6.98 24.76
C THR A 155 -4.47 5.66 25.37
N ASN A 156 -5.15 4.58 25.04
CA ASN A 156 -4.64 3.26 25.37
C ASN A 156 -3.53 2.93 24.34
N PRO A 157 -2.24 2.90 24.73
CA PRO A 157 -1.15 2.59 23.80
C PRO A 157 -1.26 1.20 23.19
N ASP A 158 -2.06 0.31 23.81
CA ASP A 158 -2.22 -1.07 23.32
C ASP A 158 -3.21 -1.19 22.15
N ASN A 159 -4.03 -0.14 21.85
CA ASN A 159 -5.09 -0.17 20.85
C ASN A 159 -5.05 1.01 19.84
N PRO A 160 -3.90 1.32 19.23
CA PRO A 160 -3.78 2.51 18.39
C PRO A 160 -4.58 2.42 17.10
N TYR A 161 -4.59 1.24 16.48
CA TYR A 161 -5.21 1.08 15.16
C TYR A 161 -6.73 1.03 15.25
N THR A 162 -7.29 0.21 16.12
CA THR A 162 -8.75 0.10 16.28
C THR A 162 -9.39 1.40 16.78
N MET A 163 -8.66 2.24 17.51
CA MET A 163 -9.15 3.53 18.02
C MET A 163 -9.06 4.66 17.00
N TRP A 164 -7.94 4.76 16.27
CA TRP A 164 -7.62 5.95 15.48
C TRP A 164 -7.72 5.76 13.98
N PHE A 165 -7.84 4.52 13.52
CA PHE A 165 -7.81 4.20 12.09
C PHE A 165 -8.81 5.01 11.28
N ASN A 166 -10.10 4.97 11.62
CA ASN A 166 -11.13 5.64 10.83
C ASN A 166 -10.91 7.14 10.74
N THR A 167 -10.46 7.79 11.83
CA THR A 167 -10.17 9.23 11.84
C THR A 167 -9.03 9.58 10.88
N ILE A 168 -7.94 8.83 10.94
CA ILE A 168 -6.75 9.07 10.11
C ILE A 168 -7.04 8.66 8.66
N PHE A 169 -7.76 7.58 8.46
CA PHE A 169 -8.18 7.11 7.14
C PHE A 169 -9.02 8.15 6.40
N ASP A 170 -10.10 8.64 7.02
CA ASP A 170 -10.98 9.63 6.41
C ASP A 170 -10.23 10.92 6.04
N GLU A 171 -9.30 11.39 6.88
CA GLU A 171 -8.46 12.55 6.59
C GLU A 171 -7.55 12.31 5.38
N CYS A 172 -6.87 11.17 5.36
CA CYS A 172 -5.97 10.83 4.26
C CYS A 172 -6.73 10.61 2.96
N GLU A 173 -7.85 9.88 2.99
CA GLU A 173 -8.69 9.64 1.81
C GLU A 173 -9.17 10.96 1.20
N GLN A 174 -9.62 11.91 2.01
CA GLN A 174 -10.01 13.23 1.52
C GLN A 174 -8.85 14.01 0.88
N TYR A 175 -7.68 13.99 1.51
CA TYR A 175 -6.51 14.70 1.00
C TYR A 175 -6.03 14.11 -0.33
N TYR A 176 -5.84 12.79 -0.38
CA TYR A 176 -5.35 12.10 -1.58
C TYR A 176 -6.41 12.01 -2.67
N GLY A 177 -7.70 11.99 -2.33
CA GLY A 177 -8.78 12.14 -3.29
C GLY A 177 -8.72 13.50 -4.02
N LYS A 178 -8.47 14.59 -3.29
CA LYS A 178 -8.25 15.92 -3.89
C LYS A 178 -6.97 15.96 -4.74
N MET A 179 -5.90 15.30 -4.28
CA MET A 179 -4.65 15.20 -5.03
C MET A 179 -4.84 14.47 -6.36
N LYS A 180 -5.52 13.31 -6.37
CA LYS A 180 -5.86 12.58 -7.60
C LYS A 180 -6.69 13.44 -8.57
N TRP A 181 -7.67 14.15 -8.05
CA TRP A 181 -8.47 15.06 -8.87
C TRP A 181 -7.64 16.20 -9.46
N ALA A 182 -6.78 16.84 -8.67
CA ALA A 182 -5.88 17.91 -9.14
C ALA A 182 -4.91 17.38 -10.22
N TYR A 183 -4.32 16.22 -10.01
CA TYR A 183 -3.47 15.52 -10.96
C TYR A 183 -4.18 15.30 -12.31
N LEU A 184 -5.37 14.67 -12.29
CA LEU A 184 -6.15 14.41 -13.50
C LEU A 184 -6.54 15.70 -14.21
N ASN A 185 -6.98 16.72 -13.47
CA ASN A 185 -7.34 18.02 -14.05
C ASN A 185 -6.13 18.70 -14.72
N GLU A 186 -4.97 18.66 -14.08
CA GLU A 186 -3.75 19.27 -14.62
C GLU A 186 -3.22 18.50 -15.84
N VAL A 187 -3.02 17.20 -15.68
CA VAL A 187 -2.34 16.38 -16.71
C VAL A 187 -3.26 16.02 -17.87
N VAL A 188 -4.50 15.60 -17.58
CA VAL A 188 -5.42 15.13 -18.61
C VAL A 188 -6.21 16.26 -19.27
N ILE A 189 -6.84 17.12 -18.46
CA ILE A 189 -7.75 18.15 -18.96
C ILE A 189 -6.95 19.34 -19.51
N LYS A 190 -5.99 19.86 -18.74
CA LYS A 190 -5.19 21.01 -19.13
C LYS A 190 -3.95 20.69 -19.99
N LYS A 191 -3.65 19.39 -20.17
CA LYS A 191 -2.43 18.93 -20.86
C LYS A 191 -1.14 19.50 -20.24
N GLY A 192 -1.12 19.59 -18.91
CA GLY A 192 0.00 20.11 -18.15
C GLY A 192 1.14 19.10 -17.96
N ASP A 193 2.07 19.45 -17.07
CA ASP A 193 3.34 18.76 -16.89
C ASP A 193 3.19 17.44 -16.12
N TYR A 194 3.09 16.34 -16.84
CA TYR A 194 3.07 14.98 -16.29
C TYR A 194 4.36 14.67 -15.52
N GLU A 195 5.52 15.04 -16.06
CA GLU A 195 6.82 14.72 -15.46
C GLU A 195 6.98 15.39 -14.08
N HIS A 196 6.51 16.64 -13.95
CA HIS A 196 6.51 17.33 -12.65
C HIS A 196 5.71 16.56 -11.61
N TRP A 197 4.50 16.11 -11.97
CA TRP A 197 3.65 15.33 -11.07
C TRP A 197 4.27 13.98 -10.70
N LYS A 198 4.80 13.28 -11.71
CA LYS A 198 5.47 12.01 -11.51
C LYS A 198 6.65 12.13 -10.54
N ASN A 199 7.53 13.12 -10.77
CA ASN A 199 8.67 13.37 -9.89
C ASN A 199 8.24 13.74 -8.46
N THR A 200 7.15 14.49 -8.29
CA THR A 200 6.60 14.82 -6.96
C THR A 200 6.11 13.57 -6.23
N VAL A 201 5.39 12.69 -6.92
CA VAL A 201 4.90 11.43 -6.36
C VAL A 201 6.07 10.51 -6.00
N ASP A 202 7.01 10.30 -6.93
CA ASP A 202 8.19 9.44 -6.73
C ASP A 202 9.05 9.91 -5.53
N THR A 203 9.30 11.22 -5.43
CA THR A 203 10.06 11.81 -4.31
C THR A 203 9.36 11.59 -2.97
N THR A 204 8.02 11.75 -2.95
CA THR A 204 7.24 11.55 -1.72
C THR A 204 7.17 10.06 -1.34
N LEU A 205 7.09 9.17 -2.33
CA LEU A 205 7.19 7.71 -2.09
C LEU A 205 8.54 7.34 -1.47
N ASP A 206 9.66 7.89 -1.97
CA ASP A 206 10.97 7.62 -1.39
C ASP A 206 11.08 8.16 0.04
N TYR A 207 10.56 9.37 0.29
CA TYR A 207 10.52 9.95 1.65
C TYR A 207 9.78 9.06 2.65
N LEU A 208 8.67 8.44 2.24
CA LEU A 208 7.84 7.54 3.07
C LEU A 208 8.16 6.06 2.86
N LYS A 209 9.34 5.69 2.39
CA LYS A 209 9.69 4.31 2.03
C LYS A 209 9.61 3.30 3.18
N GLU A 210 9.84 3.74 4.41
CA GLU A 210 9.74 2.90 5.61
C GLU A 210 8.29 2.41 5.87
N TYR A 211 7.31 3.13 5.31
CA TYR A 211 5.88 2.83 5.41
C TYR A 211 5.32 2.15 4.15
N ALA A 212 6.18 1.65 3.27
CA ALA A 212 5.75 1.02 2.02
C ALA A 212 4.87 -0.21 2.27
N THR A 213 3.91 -0.43 1.37
CA THR A 213 3.11 -1.65 1.33
C THR A 213 4.02 -2.86 1.13
N THR A 214 3.96 -3.80 2.06
CA THR A 214 4.77 -5.01 2.04
C THR A 214 4.06 -6.15 1.29
N PRO A 215 4.81 -7.16 0.78
CA PRO A 215 4.20 -8.37 0.24
C PRO A 215 3.29 -9.08 1.23
N GLU A 216 3.58 -9.02 2.53
CA GLU A 216 2.74 -9.59 3.60
C GLU A 216 1.39 -8.86 3.70
N ASP A 217 1.38 -7.51 3.60
CA ASP A 217 0.13 -6.73 3.55
C ASP A 217 -0.77 -7.22 2.40
N CYS A 218 -0.20 -7.36 1.21
CA CYS A 218 -0.91 -7.84 0.04
C CYS A 218 -1.45 -9.26 0.24
N TYR A 219 -0.63 -10.16 0.75
CA TYR A 219 -1.00 -11.54 0.98
C TYR A 219 -2.15 -11.70 1.97
N ARG A 220 -2.26 -10.80 2.96
CA ARG A 220 -3.41 -10.78 3.88
C ARG A 220 -4.74 -10.65 3.13
N PHE A 221 -4.79 -9.84 2.06
CA PHE A 221 -5.98 -9.66 1.23
C PHE A 221 -6.16 -10.81 0.24
N VAL A 222 -5.11 -11.29 -0.39
CA VAL A 222 -5.14 -12.48 -1.27
C VAL A 222 -5.68 -13.70 -0.51
N LYS A 223 -5.18 -13.93 0.69
CA LYS A 223 -5.60 -15.03 1.57
C LYS A 223 -7.01 -14.85 2.15
N ASN A 224 -7.46 -13.60 2.25
CA ASN A 224 -8.75 -13.18 2.84
C ASN A 224 -9.02 -13.73 4.26
N LYS A 225 -7.97 -13.93 5.05
CA LYS A 225 -8.01 -14.37 6.44
C LYS A 225 -6.73 -14.00 7.17
N PRO A 226 -6.73 -13.92 8.51
CA PRO A 226 -5.52 -13.63 9.28
C PRO A 226 -4.36 -14.53 8.88
N ILE A 227 -3.16 -13.95 8.76
CA ILE A 227 -1.94 -14.70 8.46
C ILE A 227 -1.53 -15.50 9.69
N GLU A 228 -1.56 -14.86 10.85
CA GLU A 228 -1.23 -15.50 12.12
C GLU A 228 -2.44 -16.23 12.72
N LYS A 229 -2.23 -17.51 13.10
CA LYS A 229 -3.29 -18.37 13.69
C LYS A 229 -3.87 -17.81 14.98
N LYS A 230 -3.07 -17.02 15.74
CA LYS A 230 -3.48 -16.41 17.02
C LYS A 230 -4.32 -15.15 16.85
N MET A 231 -4.52 -14.67 15.61
CA MET A 231 -5.23 -13.43 15.30
C MET A 231 -6.60 -13.68 14.68
N VAL A 232 -7.48 -12.69 14.80
CA VAL A 232 -8.79 -12.59 14.14
C VAL A 232 -8.99 -11.17 13.64
N LYS A 233 -9.79 -11.00 12.59
CA LYS A 233 -10.20 -9.67 12.13
C LYS A 233 -10.94 -8.93 13.26
N ALA A 234 -10.55 -7.69 13.52
CA ALA A 234 -11.24 -6.82 14.47
C ALA A 234 -12.72 -6.65 14.08
N LYS A 235 -13.61 -6.77 15.07
CA LYS A 235 -15.07 -6.65 14.84
C LYS A 235 -15.53 -5.20 14.85
N TYR A 236 -14.85 -4.34 15.60
CA TYR A 236 -15.22 -2.95 15.81
C TYR A 236 -14.01 -2.06 15.67
N LEU A 237 -14.19 -0.93 15.01
CA LEU A 237 -13.28 0.20 14.96
C LEU A 237 -14.00 1.38 15.60
N ALA A 238 -13.27 2.26 16.28
CA ALA A 238 -13.85 3.48 16.79
C ALA A 238 -14.37 4.36 15.64
N PRO A 239 -15.50 5.06 15.83
CA PRO A 239 -16.01 5.97 14.82
C PRO A 239 -15.00 7.07 14.49
N SER A 240 -15.01 7.55 13.24
CA SER A 240 -14.21 8.72 12.87
C SER A 240 -14.67 9.95 13.67
N LEU A 241 -13.71 10.78 14.09
CA LEU A 241 -13.97 12.08 14.72
C LEU A 241 -14.44 13.13 13.70
N TYR A 242 -14.24 12.87 12.39
CA TYR A 242 -14.76 13.72 11.33
C TYR A 242 -16.22 13.34 11.06
N LYS A 243 -17.09 14.32 11.15
CA LYS A 243 -18.47 14.14 10.67
C LYS A 243 -18.42 14.13 9.14
N LYS A 244 -18.92 13.06 8.54
CA LYS A 244 -19.17 12.99 7.09
C LYS A 244 -20.25 13.97 6.68
#